data_4a4224cacb5ac17be00edb97d09d8d46
#
_entry.id   4a4224cacb5ac17be00edb97d09d8d46
#
_cell.length_a   1.000
_cell.length_b   1.000
_cell.length_c   1.000
_cell.angle_alpha   90.00
_cell.angle_beta   90.00
_cell.angle_gamma   90.00
#
_symmetry.space_group_name_H-M   'P 1'
#
loop_
_entity.id
_entity.type
_entity.pdbx_description
1 polymer ?
#
loop_
_entity_poly.entity_id
_entity_poly.type
_entity_poly.pdbx_seq_one_letter_code
_entity_poly.pdbx_strand_id
1 'polypeptide(L)'
;MLSADSVFIVDWPNSEITEDFKFSCVHPDGVFTFTFKYFNDRWNAWAELPSGEIRAFGVLPNVVSWTGYIDYAIFFSTSLTTIDYDSLPSTQLIIVKWE
;
A
#
# COMPACT_ATOMS: atom_id res chain seq x y z
N MET A 1 2.24 -6.47 -19.06
CA MET A 1 0.87 -6.05 -19.37
C MET A 1 -0.01 -6.27 -18.14
N LEU A 2 -0.85 -5.31 -17.83
CA LEU A 2 -1.79 -5.44 -16.71
C LEU A 2 -3.07 -6.14 -17.16
N SER A 3 -3.55 -7.06 -16.32
CA SER A 3 -4.82 -7.75 -16.51
C SER A 3 -5.69 -7.60 -15.27
N ALA A 4 -6.94 -8.04 -15.31
CA ALA A 4 -7.83 -8.02 -14.15
C ALA A 4 -7.26 -8.82 -12.98
N ASP A 5 -6.51 -9.89 -13.27
CA ASP A 5 -5.89 -10.73 -12.24
C ASP A 5 -4.64 -10.10 -11.63
N SER A 6 -4.15 -9.01 -12.22
CA SER A 6 -2.99 -8.28 -11.72
C SER A 6 -3.33 -7.31 -10.59
N VAL A 7 -4.61 -7.07 -10.34
CA VAL A 7 -5.07 -6.10 -9.35
C VAL A 7 -5.54 -6.83 -8.09
N PHE A 8 -4.98 -6.47 -6.95
CA PHE A 8 -5.34 -7.05 -5.66
C PHE A 8 -5.70 -5.94 -4.69
N ILE A 9 -6.92 -5.98 -4.17
CA ILE A 9 -7.40 -4.99 -3.21
C ILE A 9 -7.03 -5.47 -1.80
N VAL A 10 -6.35 -4.62 -1.05
CA VAL A 10 -5.90 -4.92 0.30
C VAL A 10 -6.94 -4.39 1.29
N ASP A 11 -7.40 -5.25 2.19
CA ASP A 11 -8.29 -4.84 3.27
C ASP A 11 -7.48 -4.19 4.39
N TRP A 12 -7.94 -3.01 4.85
CA TRP A 12 -7.36 -2.39 6.02
C TRP A 12 -7.65 -3.22 7.27
N PRO A 13 -6.74 -3.23 8.27
CA PRO A 13 -7.00 -3.96 9.50
C PRO A 13 -8.21 -3.39 10.24
N ASN A 14 -8.94 -4.25 10.94
CA ASN A 14 -10.11 -3.85 11.73
C ASN A 14 -9.75 -3.12 13.01
N SER A 15 -8.48 -3.07 13.36
CA SER A 15 -7.98 -2.35 14.52
C SER A 15 -7.91 -0.85 14.22
N GLU A 16 -7.90 -0.05 15.28
CA GLU A 16 -7.74 1.39 15.15
C GLU A 16 -6.41 1.74 14.49
N ILE A 17 -6.45 2.63 13.51
CA ILE A 17 -5.25 3.13 12.85
C ILE A 17 -4.56 4.13 13.78
N THR A 18 -3.31 3.84 14.10
CA THR A 18 -2.47 4.72 14.92
C THR A 18 -1.38 5.34 14.06
N GLU A 19 -0.60 6.26 14.62
CA GLU A 19 0.49 6.93 13.90
C GLU A 19 1.67 6.00 13.55
N ASP A 20 1.64 4.76 14.04
CA ASP A 20 2.65 3.74 13.74
C ASP A 20 1.95 2.39 13.80
N PHE A 21 1.71 1.78 12.65
CA PHE A 21 1.06 0.47 12.61
C PHE A 21 1.61 -0.39 11.49
N LYS A 22 1.43 -1.69 11.65
CA LYS A 22 1.94 -2.70 10.73
C LYS A 22 0.89 -3.80 10.58
N PHE A 23 0.68 -4.28 9.37
CA PHE A 23 -0.22 -5.39 9.12
C PHE A 23 0.22 -6.18 7.89
N SER A 24 -0.27 -7.41 7.79
CA SER A 24 0.02 -8.29 6.66
C SER A 24 -1.24 -8.63 5.90
N CYS A 25 -1.10 -8.88 4.60
CA CYS A 25 -2.17 -9.43 3.77
C CYS A 25 -1.66 -10.63 2.98
N VAL A 26 -2.57 -11.54 2.66
CA VAL A 26 -2.25 -12.72 1.87
C VAL A 26 -2.59 -12.44 0.41
N HIS A 27 -1.56 -12.36 -0.40
CA HIS A 27 -1.64 -12.19 -1.84
C HIS A 27 -1.40 -13.56 -2.51
N PRO A 28 -1.89 -13.81 -3.73
CA PRO A 28 -1.61 -15.08 -4.44
C PRO A 28 -0.13 -15.44 -4.54
N ASP A 29 0.76 -14.46 -4.56
CA ASP A 29 2.21 -14.69 -4.65
C ASP A 29 2.89 -14.87 -3.30
N GLY A 30 2.19 -14.69 -2.20
CA GLY A 30 2.73 -14.80 -0.85
C GLY A 30 2.21 -13.69 0.07
N VAL A 31 2.92 -13.48 1.17
CA VAL A 31 2.50 -12.50 2.19
C VAL A 31 3.19 -11.17 1.95
N PHE A 32 2.39 -10.11 1.89
CA PHE A 32 2.88 -8.73 1.94
C PHE A 32 2.69 -8.19 3.35
N THR A 33 3.69 -7.51 3.86
CA THR A 33 3.59 -6.82 5.16
C THR A 33 3.81 -5.34 4.95
N PHE A 34 2.84 -4.54 5.38
CA PHE A 34 2.87 -3.09 5.24
C PHE A 34 3.17 -2.44 6.57
N THR A 35 4.04 -1.44 6.56
CA THR A 35 4.36 -0.60 7.71
C THR A 35 4.04 0.84 7.36
N PHE A 36 3.25 1.50 8.22
CA PHE A 36 2.85 2.89 8.05
C PHE A 36 3.26 3.68 9.27
N LYS A 37 3.89 4.84 9.03
CA LYS A 37 4.29 5.77 10.09
C LYS A 37 3.91 7.18 9.70
N TYR A 38 3.20 7.87 10.59
CA TYR A 38 2.81 9.27 10.37
C TYR A 38 3.79 10.18 11.11
N PHE A 39 4.57 10.94 10.35
CA PHE A 39 5.46 11.97 10.88
C PHE A 39 5.73 13.03 9.82
N ASN A 40 6.15 14.22 10.25
CA ASN A 40 6.33 15.38 9.36
C ASN A 40 5.06 15.71 8.58
N ASP A 41 3.90 15.59 9.24
CA ASP A 41 2.57 15.88 8.69
C ASP A 41 2.19 15.04 7.48
N ARG A 42 2.74 13.83 7.37
CA ARG A 42 2.42 12.91 6.26
C ARG A 42 2.62 11.46 6.65
N TRP A 43 1.97 10.60 5.89
CA TRP A 43 2.20 9.16 5.99
C TRP A 43 3.47 8.77 5.26
N ASN A 44 4.23 7.90 5.89
CA ASN A 44 5.40 7.24 5.30
C ASN A 44 5.13 5.74 5.35
N ALA A 45 5.46 5.02 4.28
CA ALA A 45 5.06 3.64 4.15
C ALA A 45 6.15 2.77 3.55
N TRP A 46 6.17 1.52 3.99
CA TRP A 46 7.06 0.48 3.49
C TRP A 46 6.27 -0.80 3.27
N ALA A 47 6.65 -1.55 2.25
CA ALA A 47 6.10 -2.88 1.99
C ALA A 47 7.22 -3.91 2.02
N GLU A 48 7.02 -4.97 2.78
CA GLU A 48 7.84 -6.17 2.68
C GLU A 48 7.18 -7.10 1.69
N LEU A 49 7.87 -7.36 0.58
CA LEU A 49 7.39 -8.20 -0.51
C LEU A 49 7.47 -9.68 -0.13
N PRO A 50 6.79 -10.58 -0.85
CA PRO A 50 6.92 -12.03 -0.60
C PRO A 50 8.35 -12.55 -0.67
N SER A 51 9.22 -11.89 -1.41
CA SER A 51 10.65 -12.23 -1.48
C SER A 51 11.42 -11.88 -0.22
N GLY A 52 10.85 -11.10 0.69
CA GLY A 52 11.52 -10.59 1.87
C GLY A 52 12.12 -9.20 1.70
N GLU A 53 12.13 -8.66 0.49
CA GLU A 53 12.64 -7.31 0.26
C GLU A 53 11.68 -6.27 0.85
N ILE A 54 12.24 -5.23 1.45
CA ILE A 54 11.48 -4.10 2.00
C ILE A 54 11.69 -2.90 1.09
N ARG A 55 10.58 -2.32 0.64
CA ARG A 55 10.59 -1.16 -0.27
C ARG A 55 9.71 -0.05 0.27
N ALA A 56 10.23 1.17 0.23
CA ALA A 56 9.44 2.36 0.56
C ALA A 56 8.53 2.72 -0.62
N PHE A 57 7.35 3.26 -0.32
CA PHE A 57 6.45 3.76 -1.34
C PHE A 57 5.72 5.02 -0.86
N GLY A 58 5.22 5.80 -1.82
CA GLY A 58 4.51 7.03 -1.50
C GLY A 58 3.06 6.81 -1.15
N VAL A 59 2.57 7.54 -0.16
CA VAL A 59 1.15 7.55 0.21
C VAL A 59 0.52 8.78 -0.45
N LEU A 60 0.24 8.65 -1.72
CA LEU A 60 -0.28 9.73 -2.56
C LEU A 60 -1.59 9.29 -3.24
N PRO A 61 -2.59 10.19 -3.32
CA PRO A 61 -3.87 9.82 -3.94
C PRO A 61 -3.72 9.61 -5.44
N ASN A 62 -4.16 8.44 -5.90
CA ASN A 62 -4.24 8.09 -7.31
C ASN A 62 -2.92 8.17 -8.10
N VAL A 63 -1.80 7.94 -7.40
CA VAL A 63 -0.47 7.89 -8.01
C VAL A 63 0.11 6.50 -7.80
N VAL A 64 0.56 5.88 -8.88
CA VAL A 64 1.20 4.56 -8.84
C VAL A 64 2.61 4.71 -8.30
N SER A 65 2.93 3.95 -7.25
CA SER A 65 4.27 3.90 -6.67
C SER A 65 4.88 2.53 -6.96
N TRP A 66 6.00 2.51 -7.65
CA TRP A 66 6.71 1.28 -7.98
C TRP A 66 7.61 0.87 -6.81
N THR A 67 7.56 -0.42 -6.45
CA THR A 67 8.32 -0.95 -5.32
C THR A 67 9.67 -1.54 -5.77
N GLY A 68 10.43 -0.81 -6.57
CA GLY A 68 11.71 -1.24 -7.10
C GLY A 68 11.58 -1.81 -8.51
N TYR A 69 12.25 -2.93 -8.77
CA TYR A 69 12.21 -3.54 -10.11
C TYR A 69 10.87 -4.21 -10.39
N ILE A 70 9.94 -3.47 -10.89
CA ILE A 70 8.89 -3.86 -11.82
C ILE A 70 7.89 -4.98 -11.43
N ASP A 71 8.02 -5.68 -10.34
CA ASP A 71 7.08 -6.78 -10.10
C ASP A 71 5.76 -6.26 -9.53
N TYR A 72 5.82 -5.29 -8.64
CA TYR A 72 4.63 -4.79 -7.95
C TYR A 72 4.64 -3.28 -7.84
N ALA A 73 3.46 -2.70 -7.97
CA ALA A 73 3.23 -1.30 -7.67
C ALA A 73 2.14 -1.17 -6.62
N ILE A 74 2.20 -0.11 -5.85
CA ILE A 74 1.20 0.21 -4.83
C ILE A 74 0.43 1.45 -5.28
N PHE A 75 -0.89 1.42 -5.05
CA PHE A 75 -1.77 2.47 -5.49
C PHE A 75 -2.84 2.71 -4.43
N PHE A 76 -3.10 3.98 -4.11
CA PHE A 76 -4.19 4.38 -3.22
C PHE A 76 -5.30 5.01 -4.05
N SER A 77 -6.41 4.29 -4.20
CA SER A 77 -7.56 4.80 -4.92
C SER A 77 -8.45 5.59 -3.97
N THR A 78 -8.72 6.85 -4.32
CA THR A 78 -9.53 7.73 -3.49
C THR A 78 -10.05 8.91 -4.30
N SER A 79 -11.15 9.50 -3.85
CA SER A 79 -11.64 10.77 -4.40
C SER A 79 -11.02 11.99 -3.70
N LEU A 80 -10.21 11.75 -2.66
CA LEU A 80 -9.57 12.82 -1.91
C LEU A 80 -8.39 13.41 -2.70
N THR A 81 -8.05 14.66 -2.42
CA THR A 81 -6.89 15.32 -3.03
C THR A 81 -5.62 15.11 -2.21
N THR A 82 -5.78 14.78 -0.93
CA THR A 82 -4.67 14.49 -0.02
C THR A 82 -5.07 13.31 0.88
N ILE A 83 -4.08 12.58 1.37
CA ILE A 83 -4.30 11.50 2.35
C ILE A 83 -3.73 11.96 3.69
N ASP A 84 -4.63 12.42 4.56
CA ASP A 84 -4.28 12.89 5.89
C ASP A 84 -4.23 11.73 6.90
N TYR A 85 -3.90 12.06 8.15
CA TYR A 85 -3.87 11.08 9.23
C TYR A 85 -5.18 10.29 9.33
N ASP A 86 -6.32 11.00 9.32
CA ASP A 86 -7.64 10.39 9.54
C ASP A 86 -8.22 9.76 8.27
N SER A 87 -7.72 10.12 7.10
CA SER A 87 -8.32 9.69 5.84
C SER A 87 -7.69 8.42 5.25
N LEU A 88 -6.57 7.96 5.79
CA LEU A 88 -5.88 6.79 5.25
C LEU A 88 -6.80 5.56 5.12
N PRO A 89 -7.57 5.16 6.15
CA PRO A 89 -8.43 3.98 6.01
C PRO A 89 -9.64 4.20 5.10
N SER A 90 -9.90 5.44 4.68
CA SER A 90 -10.95 5.74 3.70
C SER A 90 -10.48 5.54 2.26
N THR A 91 -9.20 5.31 2.05
CA THR A 91 -8.64 5.01 0.74
C THR A 91 -8.71 3.51 0.46
N GLN A 92 -8.63 3.14 -0.81
CA GLN A 92 -8.51 1.75 -1.19
C GLN A 92 -7.05 1.46 -1.55
N LEU A 93 -6.41 0.60 -0.77
CA LEU A 93 -5.02 0.18 -1.00
C LEU A 93 -5.01 -0.97 -2.00
N ILE A 94 -4.25 -0.81 -3.07
CA ILE A 94 -4.24 -1.76 -4.18
C ILE A 94 -2.80 -2.16 -4.48
N ILE A 95 -2.57 -3.47 -4.62
CA ILE A 95 -1.33 -4.02 -5.14
C ILE A 95 -1.56 -4.33 -6.61
N VAL A 96 -0.72 -3.80 -7.47
CA VAL A 96 -0.77 -4.06 -8.91
C VAL A 96 0.47 -4.83 -9.30
N LYS A 97 0.26 -6.01 -9.88
CA LYS A 97 1.37 -6.83 -10.38
C LYS A 97 1.52 -6.60 -11.88
N TRP A 98 2.74 -6.32 -12.30
CA TRP A 98 3.07 -6.20 -13.71
C TRP A 98 3.35 -7.59 -14.29
N GLU A 99 2.63 -7.94 -15.31
CA GLU A 99 2.81 -9.22 -16.02
C GLU A 99 3.25 -9.02 -17.47
#